data_227011148ec190e4466428d40929cc52
#
_entry.id   227011148ec190e4466428d40929cc52
#
_cell.length_a   1.000
_cell.length_b   1.000
_cell.length_c   1.000
_cell.angle_alpha   90.00
_cell.angle_beta   90.00
_cell.angle_gamma   90.00
#
_symmetry.space_group_name_H-M   'P 1'
#
loop_
_entity.id
_entity.type
_entity.pdbx_description
1 polymer ?
#
loop_
_entity_poly.entity_id
_entity_poly.type
_entity_poly.pdbx_seq_one_letter_code
_entity_poly.pdbx_strand_id
1 'polypeptide(L)'
;MTRLELVKKIENRKKQINISIDNLAKLSSLGVRTVNRFLAGEDVKLSTIERITNLLGLDFAGNEVISINQLQTQRAKEKAIFMASLVQSTSALEVQGLEKNSLDKIIHKFEKEFLVGEYKNRLWVA
;
A
#
# COMPACT_ATOMS: atom_id res chain seq x y z
N MET A 1 12.76 -19.87 -13.07
CA MET A 1 12.20 -18.50 -13.02
C MET A 1 13.08 -17.55 -13.81
N THR A 2 12.54 -16.90 -14.82
CA THR A 2 13.26 -15.87 -15.58
C THR A 2 12.87 -14.48 -15.08
N ARG A 3 13.65 -13.49 -15.45
CA ARG A 3 13.37 -12.08 -15.13
C ARG A 3 12.01 -11.65 -15.71
N LEU A 4 11.71 -12.06 -16.94
CA LEU A 4 10.45 -11.74 -17.60
C LEU A 4 9.25 -12.35 -16.89
N GLU A 5 9.36 -13.57 -16.37
CA GLU A 5 8.32 -14.21 -15.59
C GLU A 5 8.04 -13.45 -14.29
N LEU A 6 9.10 -13.00 -13.61
CA LEU A 6 8.97 -12.19 -12.40
C LEU A 6 8.28 -10.85 -12.70
N VAL A 7 8.71 -10.17 -13.78
CA VAL A 7 8.08 -8.90 -14.20
C VAL A 7 6.60 -9.08 -14.48
N LYS A 8 6.22 -10.14 -15.19
CA LYS A 8 4.80 -10.45 -15.48
C LYS A 8 4.00 -10.66 -14.20
N LYS A 9 4.54 -11.41 -13.24
CA LYS A 9 3.87 -11.65 -11.95
C LYS A 9 3.67 -10.35 -11.18
N ILE A 10 4.67 -9.48 -11.19
CA ILE A 10 4.60 -8.19 -10.53
C ILE A 10 3.59 -7.27 -11.22
N GLU A 11 3.59 -7.21 -12.55
CA GLU A 11 2.60 -6.42 -13.30
C GLU A 11 1.18 -6.90 -13.06
N ASN A 12 0.95 -8.21 -13.04
CA ASN A 12 -0.36 -8.78 -12.74
C ASN A 12 -0.81 -8.40 -11.33
N ARG A 13 0.06 -8.53 -10.35
CA ARG A 13 -0.22 -8.16 -8.96
C ARG A 13 -0.56 -6.68 -8.83
N LYS A 14 0.22 -5.84 -9.50
CA LYS A 14 0.00 -4.39 -9.55
C LYS A 14 -1.39 -4.05 -10.08
N LYS A 15 -1.81 -4.70 -11.15
CA LYS A 15 -3.16 -4.53 -11.73
C LYS A 15 -4.25 -5.01 -10.77
N GLN A 16 -4.05 -6.15 -10.13
CA GLN A 16 -5.02 -6.73 -9.20
C GLN A 16 -5.31 -5.83 -8.01
N ILE A 17 -4.29 -5.15 -7.48
CA ILE A 17 -4.47 -4.22 -6.37
C ILE A 17 -4.72 -2.78 -6.82
N ASN A 18 -4.61 -2.50 -8.12
CA ASN A 18 -4.84 -1.20 -8.72
C ASN A 18 -3.93 -0.09 -8.18
N ILE A 19 -2.64 -0.38 -8.08
CA ILE A 19 -1.63 0.61 -7.70
C ILE A 19 -0.96 1.18 -8.94
N SER A 20 -0.71 2.49 -8.95
CA SER A 20 0.02 3.14 -10.04
C SER A 20 1.53 2.93 -9.90
N ILE A 21 2.26 3.11 -11.00
CA ILE A 21 3.74 3.06 -10.97
C ILE A 21 4.29 4.14 -10.03
N ASP A 22 3.73 5.33 -10.04
CA ASP A 22 4.15 6.43 -9.16
C ASP A 22 3.99 6.07 -7.68
N ASN A 23 2.87 5.52 -7.31
CA ASN A 23 2.61 5.11 -5.92
C ASN A 23 3.44 3.89 -5.54
N LEU A 24 3.61 2.94 -6.45
CA LEU A 24 4.50 1.79 -6.23
C LEU A 24 5.92 2.26 -5.92
N ALA A 25 6.44 3.18 -6.71
CA ALA A 25 7.77 3.75 -6.50
C ALA A 25 7.89 4.47 -5.16
N LYS A 26 6.96 5.37 -4.87
CA LYS A 26 6.96 6.14 -3.61
C LYS A 26 6.88 5.24 -2.38
N LEU A 27 5.97 4.28 -2.38
CA LEU A 27 5.77 3.38 -1.24
C LEU A 27 6.92 2.38 -1.09
N SER A 28 7.63 2.07 -2.17
CA SER A 28 8.82 1.22 -2.15
C SER A 28 10.11 2.00 -1.88
N SER A 29 10.03 3.32 -1.73
CA SER A 29 11.19 4.22 -1.59
C SER A 29 12.16 4.12 -2.76
N LEU A 30 11.60 4.03 -3.96
CA LEU A 30 12.36 3.94 -5.22
C LEU A 30 12.00 5.11 -6.13
N GLY A 31 12.88 5.42 -7.06
CA GLY A 31 12.55 6.36 -8.14
C GLY A 31 11.65 5.71 -9.18
N VAL A 32 10.77 6.48 -9.79
CA VAL A 32 9.89 6.01 -10.88
C VAL A 32 10.71 5.42 -12.02
N ARG A 33 11.83 6.04 -12.35
CA ARG A 33 12.73 5.55 -13.39
C ARG A 33 13.24 4.13 -13.11
N THR A 34 13.61 3.86 -11.87
CA THR A 34 14.08 2.53 -11.44
C THR A 34 12.97 1.48 -11.58
N VAL A 35 11.75 1.80 -11.18
CA VAL A 35 10.59 0.91 -11.34
C VAL A 35 10.31 0.65 -12.82
N ASN A 36 10.31 1.68 -13.64
CA ASN A 36 10.10 1.55 -15.09
C ASN A 36 11.19 0.69 -15.77
N ARG A 37 12.44 0.84 -15.36
CA ARG A 37 13.56 0.03 -15.88
C ARG A 37 13.37 -1.44 -15.52
N PHE A 38 12.97 -1.73 -14.28
CA PHE A 38 12.66 -3.08 -13.85
C PHE A 38 11.53 -3.70 -14.67
N LEU A 39 10.42 -2.96 -14.85
CA LEU A 39 9.26 -3.44 -15.61
C LEU A 39 9.58 -3.60 -17.10
N ALA A 40 10.56 -2.89 -17.62
CA ALA A 40 11.05 -3.06 -18.98
C ALA A 40 12.00 -4.27 -19.14
N GLY A 41 12.29 -4.98 -18.06
CA GLY A 41 13.15 -6.17 -18.09
C GLY A 41 14.65 -5.87 -17.97
N GLU A 42 15.03 -4.64 -17.62
CA GLU A 42 16.43 -4.27 -17.42
C GLU A 42 16.95 -4.79 -16.08
N ASP A 43 18.28 -4.91 -15.98
CA ASP A 43 18.94 -5.26 -14.74
C ASP A 43 18.75 -4.19 -13.68
N VAL A 44 18.39 -4.61 -12.50
CA VAL A 44 18.26 -3.75 -11.31
C VAL A 44 18.90 -4.44 -10.11
N LYS A 45 19.15 -3.69 -9.06
CA LYS A 45 19.70 -4.24 -7.82
C LYS A 45 18.70 -5.21 -7.19
N LEU A 46 19.20 -6.24 -6.50
CA LEU A 46 18.37 -7.16 -5.75
C LEU A 46 17.52 -6.45 -4.71
N SER A 47 18.06 -5.42 -4.07
CA SER A 47 17.31 -4.61 -3.10
C SER A 47 16.08 -3.92 -3.73
N THR A 48 16.16 -3.55 -5.00
CA THR A 48 15.02 -2.99 -5.74
C THR A 48 13.90 -4.00 -5.88
N ILE A 49 14.22 -5.23 -6.28
CA ILE A 49 13.27 -6.33 -6.41
C ILE A 49 12.63 -6.64 -5.05
N GLU A 50 13.45 -6.70 -4.00
CA GLU A 50 13.02 -6.96 -2.63
C GLU A 50 11.97 -5.94 -2.16
N ARG A 51 12.23 -4.66 -2.37
CA ARG A 51 11.31 -3.59 -1.98
C ARG A 51 9.99 -3.66 -2.73
N ILE A 52 10.01 -3.93 -4.02
CA ILE A 52 8.80 -4.04 -4.85
C ILE A 52 7.98 -5.26 -4.44
N THR A 53 8.61 -6.43 -4.33
CA THR A 53 7.92 -7.67 -3.96
C THR A 53 7.35 -7.60 -2.54
N ASN A 54 8.08 -7.05 -1.59
CA ASN A 54 7.62 -6.88 -0.22
C ASN A 54 6.38 -6.00 -0.15
N LEU A 55 6.36 -4.88 -0.86
CA LEU A 55 5.20 -4.00 -0.90
C LEU A 55 3.96 -4.72 -1.45
N LEU A 56 4.14 -5.55 -2.46
CA LEU A 56 3.06 -6.26 -3.13
C LEU A 56 2.63 -7.55 -2.43
N GLY A 57 3.26 -7.90 -1.31
CA GLY A 57 2.95 -9.12 -0.57
C GLY A 57 3.39 -10.39 -1.30
N LEU A 58 4.50 -10.30 -2.03
CA LEU A 58 5.07 -11.40 -2.82
C LEU A 58 6.43 -11.80 -2.25
N ASP A 59 6.85 -13.03 -2.50
CA ASP A 59 8.23 -13.45 -2.24
C ASP A 59 9.13 -13.01 -3.40
N PHE A 60 10.42 -13.33 -3.28
CA PHE A 60 11.44 -12.93 -4.27
C PHE A 60 11.22 -13.55 -5.66
N ALA A 61 10.48 -14.64 -5.73
CA ALA A 61 10.12 -15.31 -6.99
C ALA A 61 8.78 -14.81 -7.55
N GLY A 62 8.12 -13.87 -6.89
CA GLY A 62 6.83 -13.34 -7.30
C GLY A 62 5.64 -14.17 -6.88
N ASN A 63 5.82 -15.12 -5.96
CA ASN A 63 4.71 -15.93 -5.43
C ASN A 63 4.04 -15.21 -4.27
N GLU A 64 2.73 -15.41 -4.13
CA GLU A 64 1.94 -14.78 -3.08
C GLU A 64 2.37 -15.27 -1.68
N VAL A 65 2.70 -14.33 -0.81
CA VAL A 65 2.98 -14.56 0.61
C VAL A 65 1.83 -14.01 1.46
N ILE A 66 1.31 -12.85 1.05
CA ILE A 66 0.17 -12.19 1.71
C ILE A 66 -0.95 -12.11 0.69
N SER A 67 -2.16 -12.53 1.05
CA SER A 67 -3.31 -12.45 0.15
C SER A 67 -3.66 -11.01 -0.18
N ILE A 68 -4.29 -10.78 -1.32
CA ILE A 68 -4.74 -9.45 -1.73
C ILE A 68 -5.66 -8.84 -0.67
N ASN A 69 -6.60 -9.62 -0.13
CA ASN A 69 -7.49 -9.15 0.94
C ASN A 69 -6.74 -8.69 2.17
N GLN A 70 -5.77 -9.47 2.62
CA GLN A 70 -4.94 -9.11 3.78
C GLN A 70 -4.10 -7.86 3.50
N LEU A 71 -3.53 -7.78 2.30
CA LEU A 71 -2.71 -6.64 1.89
C LEU A 71 -3.54 -5.34 1.87
N GLN A 72 -4.73 -5.39 1.28
CA GLN A 72 -5.64 -4.26 1.22
C GLN A 72 -6.16 -3.87 2.60
N THR A 73 -6.50 -4.84 3.42
CA THR A 73 -6.98 -4.61 4.80
C THR A 73 -5.90 -3.97 5.67
N GLN A 74 -4.67 -4.44 5.58
CA GLN A 74 -3.54 -3.84 6.29
C GLN A 74 -3.30 -2.40 5.85
N ARG A 75 -3.35 -2.15 4.55
CA ARG A 75 -3.17 -0.80 4.01
C ARG A 75 -4.30 0.14 4.44
N ALA A 76 -5.54 -0.33 4.39
CA ALA A 76 -6.70 0.44 4.83
C ALA A 76 -6.60 0.80 6.32
N LYS A 77 -6.14 -0.14 7.14
CA LYS A 77 -5.92 0.08 8.56
C LYS A 77 -4.84 1.14 8.82
N GLU A 78 -3.71 1.06 8.12
CA GLU A 78 -2.64 2.06 8.22
C GLU A 78 -3.14 3.45 7.84
N LYS A 79 -3.86 3.55 6.73
CA LYS A 79 -4.47 4.80 6.27
C LYS A 79 -5.50 5.33 7.27
N ALA A 80 -6.32 4.46 7.81
CA ALA A 80 -7.35 4.81 8.80
C ALA A 80 -6.74 5.34 10.09
N ILE A 81 -5.70 4.70 10.58
CA ILE A 81 -4.97 5.15 11.78
C ILE A 81 -4.36 6.54 11.56
N PHE A 82 -3.76 6.76 10.40
CA PHE A 82 -3.20 8.05 10.04
C PHE A 82 -4.28 9.15 10.03
N MET A 83 -5.42 8.90 9.38
CA MET A 83 -6.54 9.83 9.31
C MET A 83 -7.13 10.10 10.69
N ALA A 84 -7.29 9.07 11.51
CA ALA A 84 -7.79 9.20 12.89
C ALA A 84 -6.83 10.03 13.75
N SER A 85 -5.52 9.87 13.57
CA SER A 85 -4.54 10.66 14.30
C SER A 85 -4.59 12.14 13.90
N LEU A 86 -4.88 12.47 12.65
CA LEU A 86 -5.09 13.85 12.22
C LEU A 86 -6.33 14.47 12.87
N VAL A 87 -7.43 13.73 12.90
CA VAL A 87 -8.68 14.17 13.56
C VAL A 87 -8.46 14.37 15.05
N GLN A 88 -7.79 13.45 15.71
CA GLN A 88 -7.49 13.53 17.13
C GLN A 88 -6.58 14.74 17.45
N SER A 89 -5.58 14.97 16.65
CA SER A 89 -4.67 16.10 16.76
C SER A 89 -5.42 17.44 16.67
N THR A 90 -6.35 17.55 15.75
CA THR A 90 -7.19 18.73 15.55
C THR A 90 -8.15 18.93 16.72
N SER A 91 -8.79 17.84 17.17
CA SER A 91 -9.76 17.88 18.28
C SER A 91 -9.11 18.12 19.64
N ALA A 92 -7.87 17.73 19.83
CA ALA A 92 -7.14 17.92 21.09
C ALA A 92 -6.91 19.40 21.44
N LEU A 93 -7.03 20.30 20.49
CA LEU A 93 -6.96 21.74 20.72
C LEU A 93 -8.26 22.29 21.29
N GLU A 94 -9.38 21.62 21.10
CA GLU A 94 -10.72 22.09 21.48
C GLU A 94 -11.35 21.27 22.60
N VAL A 95 -11.13 19.96 22.61
CA VAL A 95 -11.72 19.02 23.55
C VAL A 95 -10.64 18.07 24.04
N GLN A 96 -10.66 17.72 25.30
CA GLN A 96 -9.82 16.67 25.84
C GLN A 96 -10.03 15.38 25.07
N GLY A 97 -8.98 14.83 24.52
CA GLY A 97 -8.91 13.70 23.62
C GLY A 97 -10.08 12.69 23.61
N LEU A 98 -10.27 12.06 22.48
CA LEU A 98 -11.32 11.06 22.30
C LEU A 98 -11.05 9.83 23.16
N GLU A 99 -12.09 9.28 23.76
CA GLU A 99 -12.02 7.99 24.44
C GLU A 99 -11.59 6.91 23.44
N LYS A 100 -10.94 5.86 23.92
CA LYS A 100 -10.45 4.76 23.11
C LYS A 100 -11.53 4.15 22.21
N ASN A 101 -12.75 3.95 22.76
CA ASN A 101 -13.88 3.41 21.98
C ASN A 101 -14.30 4.32 20.84
N SER A 102 -14.26 5.63 21.03
CA SER A 102 -14.59 6.60 19.99
C SER A 102 -13.51 6.63 18.91
N LEU A 103 -12.26 6.49 19.30
CA LEU A 103 -11.14 6.40 18.38
C LEU A 103 -11.23 5.14 17.52
N ASP A 104 -11.52 3.99 18.12
CA ASP A 104 -11.70 2.73 17.41
C ASP A 104 -12.84 2.82 16.38
N LYS A 105 -13.94 3.45 16.72
CA LYS A 105 -15.06 3.68 15.79
C LYS A 105 -14.65 4.54 14.61
N ILE A 106 -13.87 5.58 14.84
CA ILE A 106 -13.34 6.45 13.77
C ILE A 106 -12.42 5.66 12.85
N ILE A 107 -11.53 4.87 13.41
CA ILE A 107 -10.62 4.01 12.64
C ILE A 107 -11.41 3.04 11.76
N HIS A 108 -12.40 2.34 12.33
CA HIS A 108 -13.26 1.43 11.57
C HIS A 108 -14.02 2.11 10.44
N LYS A 109 -14.51 3.32 10.68
CA LYS A 109 -15.19 4.11 9.66
C LYS A 109 -14.25 4.43 8.48
N PHE A 110 -13.03 4.88 8.76
CA PHE A 110 -12.05 5.16 7.73
C PHE A 110 -11.59 3.90 7.01
N GLU A 111 -11.37 2.79 7.72
CA GLU A 111 -11.04 1.51 7.08
C GLU A 111 -12.07 1.14 6.01
N LYS A 112 -13.35 1.23 6.37
CA LYS A 112 -14.45 0.93 5.44
C LYS A 112 -14.46 1.87 4.24
N GLU A 113 -14.23 3.16 4.45
CA GLU A 113 -14.16 4.14 3.37
C GLU A 113 -13.01 3.85 2.39
N PHE A 114 -11.87 3.39 2.88
CA PHE A 114 -10.73 3.01 2.04
C PHE A 114 -10.92 1.67 1.32
N LEU A 115 -11.67 0.74 1.90
CA LEU A 115 -11.88 -0.58 1.29
C LEU A 115 -13.01 -0.60 0.27
N VAL A 116 -14.15 0.00 0.60
CA VAL A 116 -15.37 -0.11 -0.22
C VAL A 116 -16.10 1.22 -0.41
N GLY A 117 -15.65 2.29 0.19
CA GLY A 117 -16.32 3.58 0.21
C GLY A 117 -15.71 4.62 -0.71
N GLU A 118 -15.87 5.86 -0.30
CA GLU A 118 -15.50 7.05 -1.07
C GLU A 118 -13.99 7.15 -1.35
N TYR A 119 -13.14 6.61 -0.45
CA TYR A 119 -11.69 6.69 -0.56
C TYR A 119 -11.04 5.45 -1.17
N LYS A 120 -11.83 4.56 -1.75
CA LYS A 120 -11.32 3.31 -2.35
C LYS A 120 -10.19 3.57 -3.35
N ASN A 121 -10.31 4.59 -4.17
CA ASN A 121 -9.31 4.94 -5.20
C ASN A 121 -8.04 5.55 -4.61
N ARG A 122 -8.03 5.87 -3.32
CA ARG A 122 -6.90 6.46 -2.62
C ARG A 122 -6.16 5.48 -1.71
N LEU A 123 -6.57 4.21 -1.72
CA LEU A 123 -5.97 3.19 -0.85
C LEU A 123 -4.44 3.13 -1.00
N TRP A 124 -3.96 3.12 -2.21
CA TRP A 124 -2.53 3.01 -2.53
C TRP A 124 -1.84 4.35 -2.82
N VAL A 125 -2.49 5.43 -2.58
CA VAL A 125 -1.87 6.76 -2.68
C VAL A 125 -0.88 6.92 -1.52
N ALA A 126 0.33 7.29 -1.85
CA ALA A 126 1.42 7.45 -0.87
C ALA A 126 1.19 8.63 0.08
#